data_47bf4267e45315cd43358b87ee337cde
#
_entry.id   47bf4267e45315cd43358b87ee337cde
#
_cell.length_a   1.000
_cell.length_b   1.000
_cell.length_c   1.000
_cell.angle_alpha   90.00
_cell.angle_beta   90.00
_cell.angle_gamma   90.00
#
_symmetry.space_group_name_H-M   'P 1'
#
loop_
_entity.id
_entity.type
_entity.pdbx_description
1 polymer ?
#
loop_
_entity_poly.entity_id
_entity_poly.type
_entity_poly.pdbx_seq_one_letter_code
_entity_poly.pdbx_strand_id
1 'polypeptide(L)'
;SPAASARFVRCLYAVGFLDLFGVSMVVPLMNLHIKSLGASHTVAGIIGSLYGVMQLFSSTFVGCWSDIVGRQYSLLACILLSALGYFLLGNSTTVLLFAISRVPVGIFKHTLSISKALLSDLVSERDRPLVMGRFNAASSVGFILGPVVGGYLAEFKGGFYQTSFICASIFLLNGGLVRMLPWSEENTSSRDYYQDKGANSFSAKSNHDLHLKSATGRAVTNSNFFQSPWIQVAAVLKKIKGIACSDLWDVFLVRFLMSVAILLYYSNFTLALEERFGVKPLFAGYLMSYSSALGVLAGCLLGPITRLYQHNTYRLLLHSSTFTCMLILLYASAPSIWMVILSSTFLAFSTTIGRTCIIDLELTVGGNEASGTLLGVGQSVTSVGRIIAPLLSGIAQEFTPCGPPSLAVGLALVAIVIMNANKQKYHSHGSVKLKK
;
A
#
# COMPACT_ATOMS: atom_id res chain seq x y z
N SER A 1 -33.32 1.89 1.20
CA SER A 1 -33.77 0.77 0.34
C SER A 1 -32.55 0.03 -0.21
N PRO A 2 -32.64 -1.29 -0.49
CA PRO A 2 -31.51 -2.08 -1.03
C PRO A 2 -30.90 -1.49 -2.31
N ALA A 3 -31.71 -0.85 -3.13
CA ALA A 3 -31.27 -0.19 -4.36
C ALA A 3 -30.42 1.08 -4.12
N ALA A 4 -30.67 1.81 -3.03
CA ALA A 4 -29.88 2.98 -2.64
C ALA A 4 -28.49 2.53 -2.12
N SER A 5 -28.42 1.49 -1.31
CA SER A 5 -27.18 0.90 -0.83
C SER A 5 -26.32 0.37 -1.99
N ALA A 6 -26.90 -0.30 -2.98
CA ALA A 6 -26.20 -0.80 -4.15
C ALA A 6 -25.65 0.33 -5.05
N ARG A 7 -26.36 1.45 -5.17
CA ARG A 7 -25.86 2.66 -5.85
C ARG A 7 -24.71 3.29 -5.12
N PHE A 8 -24.80 3.41 -3.80
CA PHE A 8 -23.74 3.94 -2.96
C PHE A 8 -22.45 3.14 -3.09
N VAL A 9 -22.53 1.80 -2.99
CA VAL A 9 -21.37 0.90 -3.16
C VAL A 9 -20.72 1.04 -4.54
N ARG A 10 -21.53 1.13 -5.62
CA ARG A 10 -21.01 1.34 -6.99
C ARG A 10 -20.29 2.68 -7.15
N CYS A 11 -20.82 3.74 -6.54
CA CYS A 11 -20.14 5.04 -6.54
C CYS A 11 -18.80 4.99 -5.80
N LEU A 12 -18.70 4.25 -4.69
CA LEU A 12 -17.42 4.06 -4.01
C LEU A 12 -16.40 3.30 -4.87
N TYR A 13 -16.84 2.38 -5.73
CA TYR A 13 -15.94 1.76 -6.71
C TYR A 13 -15.39 2.78 -7.70
N ALA A 14 -16.23 3.71 -8.17
CA ALA A 14 -15.79 4.82 -9.01
C ALA A 14 -14.82 5.76 -8.28
N VAL A 15 -15.04 6.02 -6.98
CA VAL A 15 -14.12 6.79 -6.14
C VAL A 15 -12.74 6.13 -6.08
N GLY A 16 -12.68 4.83 -5.86
CA GLY A 16 -11.42 4.09 -5.83
C GLY A 16 -10.72 4.06 -7.20
N PHE A 17 -11.49 3.90 -8.28
CA PHE A 17 -10.98 3.97 -9.65
C PHE A 17 -10.36 5.33 -9.96
N LEU A 18 -11.09 6.42 -9.75
CA LEU A 18 -10.63 7.78 -10.03
C LEU A 18 -9.41 8.16 -9.19
N ASP A 19 -9.38 7.72 -7.93
CA ASP A 19 -8.26 7.98 -7.03
C ASP A 19 -6.96 7.37 -7.54
N LEU A 20 -6.94 6.07 -7.87
CA LEU A 20 -5.74 5.41 -8.39
C LEU A 20 -5.43 5.80 -9.83
N PHE A 21 -6.43 6.08 -10.65
CA PHE A 21 -6.22 6.57 -12.01
C PHE A 21 -5.47 7.90 -12.00
N GLY A 22 -5.94 8.89 -11.23
CA GLY A 22 -5.28 10.20 -11.13
C GLY A 22 -3.84 10.09 -10.61
N VAL A 23 -3.62 9.35 -9.52
CA VAL A 23 -2.29 9.19 -8.93
C VAL A 23 -1.32 8.49 -9.87
N SER A 24 -1.75 7.41 -10.50
CA SER A 24 -0.87 6.60 -11.35
C SER A 24 -0.48 7.27 -12.67
N MET A 25 -1.20 8.33 -13.09
CA MET A 25 -0.79 9.20 -14.19
C MET A 25 0.46 10.03 -13.84
N VAL A 26 0.54 10.53 -12.61
CA VAL A 26 1.54 11.53 -12.19
C VAL A 26 2.77 10.89 -11.57
N VAL A 27 2.58 9.88 -10.71
CA VAL A 27 3.67 9.28 -9.92
C VAL A 27 4.86 8.81 -10.75
N PRO A 28 4.68 8.12 -11.89
CA PRO A 28 5.82 7.68 -12.72
C PRO A 28 6.64 8.84 -13.31
N LEU A 29 6.04 10.01 -13.46
CA LEU A 29 6.66 11.18 -14.07
C LEU A 29 7.40 12.07 -13.07
N MET A 30 7.19 11.87 -11.77
CA MET A 30 7.73 12.76 -10.72
C MET A 30 9.25 12.83 -10.73
N ASN A 31 9.92 11.68 -10.85
CA ASN A 31 11.38 11.64 -10.84
C ASN A 31 11.99 12.26 -12.10
N LEU A 32 11.32 12.13 -13.26
CA LEU A 32 11.68 12.84 -14.48
C LEU A 32 11.57 14.36 -14.29
N HIS A 33 10.46 14.82 -13.73
CA HIS A 33 10.22 16.24 -13.52
C HIS A 33 11.19 16.86 -12.52
N ILE A 34 11.39 16.25 -11.35
CA ILE A 34 12.29 16.80 -10.35
C ILE A 34 13.74 16.87 -10.86
N LYS A 35 14.15 15.90 -11.68
CA LYS A 35 15.44 15.94 -12.37
C LYS A 35 15.51 17.11 -13.37
N SER A 36 14.44 17.36 -14.14
CA SER A 36 14.38 18.49 -15.07
C SER A 36 14.44 19.85 -14.37
N LEU A 37 14.08 19.91 -13.08
CA LEU A 37 14.25 21.10 -12.22
C LEU A 37 15.67 21.27 -11.69
N GLY A 38 16.60 20.38 -12.05
CA GLY A 38 18.01 20.43 -11.64
C GLY A 38 18.31 19.78 -10.29
N ALA A 39 17.39 19.01 -9.72
CA ALA A 39 17.65 18.25 -8.50
C ALA A 39 18.50 17.01 -8.75
N SER A 40 19.37 16.67 -7.79
CA SER A 40 20.09 15.39 -7.79
C SER A 40 19.14 14.23 -7.46
N HIS A 41 19.53 13.01 -7.79
CA HIS A 41 18.80 11.80 -7.46
C HIS A 41 18.62 11.64 -5.93
N THR A 42 19.64 12.03 -5.16
CA THR A 42 19.58 12.01 -3.69
C THR A 42 18.51 12.95 -3.15
N VAL A 43 18.39 14.17 -3.70
CA VAL A 43 17.32 15.12 -3.30
C VAL A 43 15.93 14.55 -3.64
N ALA A 44 15.76 13.95 -4.80
CA ALA A 44 14.51 13.26 -5.16
C ALA A 44 14.18 12.13 -4.17
N GLY A 45 15.18 11.34 -3.77
CA GLY A 45 15.06 10.29 -2.77
C GLY A 45 14.66 10.82 -1.40
N ILE A 46 15.25 11.92 -0.94
CA ILE A 46 14.90 12.58 0.34
C ILE A 46 13.44 13.03 0.31
N ILE A 47 12.99 13.69 -0.75
CA ILE A 47 11.59 14.14 -0.88
C ILE A 47 10.62 12.95 -0.89
N GLY A 48 10.97 11.86 -1.57
CA GLY A 48 10.19 10.62 -1.57
C GLY A 48 10.09 9.99 -0.18
N SER A 49 11.19 9.97 0.57
CA SER A 49 11.23 9.47 1.95
C SER A 49 10.42 10.35 2.91
N LEU A 50 10.53 11.67 2.81
CA LEU A 50 9.71 12.59 3.60
C LEU A 50 8.22 12.41 3.34
N TYR A 51 7.82 12.19 2.09
CA TYR A 51 6.44 11.84 1.74
C TYR A 51 5.99 10.56 2.46
N GLY A 52 6.82 9.51 2.45
CA GLY A 52 6.54 8.25 3.15
C GLY A 52 6.41 8.42 4.67
N VAL A 53 7.27 9.25 5.28
CA VAL A 53 7.18 9.60 6.72
C VAL A 53 5.87 10.30 7.03
N MET A 54 5.53 11.34 6.27
CA MET A 54 4.25 12.05 6.46
C MET A 54 3.05 11.11 6.35
N GLN A 55 3.04 10.22 5.37
CA GLN A 55 1.97 9.25 5.14
C GLN A 55 1.86 8.23 6.29
N LEU A 56 2.98 7.77 6.84
CA LEU A 56 3.00 6.83 7.96
C LEU A 56 2.35 7.46 9.21
N PHE A 57 2.77 8.66 9.59
CA PHE A 57 2.24 9.35 10.77
C PHE A 57 0.79 9.80 10.58
N SER A 58 0.45 10.37 9.42
CA SER A 58 -0.89 10.86 9.14
C SER A 58 -1.92 9.75 9.04
N SER A 59 -1.54 8.53 8.64
CA SER A 59 -2.48 7.42 8.47
C SER A 59 -3.27 7.09 9.73
N THR A 60 -2.60 7.09 10.88
CA THR A 60 -3.24 6.85 12.18
C THR A 60 -4.12 8.04 12.59
N PHE A 61 -3.59 9.26 12.43
CA PHE A 61 -4.32 10.48 12.74
C PHE A 61 -5.59 10.63 11.91
N VAL A 62 -5.48 10.49 10.58
CA VAL A 62 -6.63 10.59 9.66
C VAL A 62 -7.63 9.47 9.88
N GLY A 63 -7.18 8.26 10.23
CA GLY A 63 -8.05 7.15 10.60
C GLY A 63 -8.92 7.50 11.80
N CYS A 64 -8.31 7.92 12.92
CA CYS A 64 -9.03 8.34 14.12
C CYS A 64 -9.93 9.55 13.86
N TRP A 65 -9.42 10.54 13.12
CA TRP A 65 -10.22 11.71 12.76
C TRP A 65 -11.48 11.33 11.95
N SER A 66 -11.36 10.39 11.03
CA SER A 66 -12.51 9.91 10.24
C SER A 66 -13.54 9.14 11.08
N ASP A 67 -13.11 8.55 12.18
CA ASP A 67 -14.00 7.86 13.12
C ASP A 67 -14.83 8.83 13.97
N ILE A 68 -14.32 10.05 14.23
CA ILE A 68 -14.97 11.06 15.07
C ILE A 68 -15.83 11.99 14.25
N VAL A 69 -15.19 12.66 13.26
CA VAL A 69 -15.85 13.70 12.46
C VAL A 69 -16.84 13.08 11.48
N GLY A 70 -16.67 11.80 11.18
CA GLY A 70 -17.48 11.05 10.24
C GLY A 70 -16.75 10.78 8.91
N ARG A 71 -17.07 9.62 8.31
CA ARG A 71 -16.42 9.11 7.09
C ARG A 71 -16.59 10.06 5.90
N GLN A 72 -17.77 10.69 5.78
CA GLN A 72 -18.09 11.59 4.67
C GLN A 72 -17.18 12.81 4.63
N TYR A 73 -17.16 13.56 5.72
CA TYR A 73 -16.40 14.81 5.81
C TYR A 73 -14.91 14.56 5.69
N SER A 74 -14.42 13.50 6.32
CA SER A 74 -13.02 13.10 6.25
C SER A 74 -12.61 12.67 4.85
N LEU A 75 -13.46 11.90 4.16
CA LEU A 75 -13.22 11.49 2.79
C LEU A 75 -13.17 12.69 1.85
N LEU A 76 -14.15 13.59 1.97
CA LEU A 76 -14.23 14.81 1.16
C LEU A 76 -13.01 15.72 1.39
N ALA A 77 -12.64 15.96 2.66
CA ALA A 77 -11.47 16.78 3.00
C ALA A 77 -10.17 16.16 2.47
N CYS A 78 -9.97 14.85 2.62
CA CYS A 78 -8.81 14.14 2.08
C CYS A 78 -8.71 14.28 0.55
N ILE A 79 -9.82 14.15 -0.17
CA ILE A 79 -9.87 14.31 -1.62
C ILE A 79 -9.54 15.75 -2.04
N LEU A 80 -10.17 16.74 -1.40
CA LEU A 80 -9.96 18.15 -1.75
C LEU A 80 -8.53 18.64 -1.42
N LEU A 81 -7.97 18.23 -0.29
CA LEU A 81 -6.60 18.58 0.09
C LEU A 81 -5.56 17.84 -0.78
N SER A 82 -5.87 16.62 -1.23
CA SER A 82 -5.06 15.95 -2.24
C SER A 82 -5.15 16.66 -3.60
N ALA A 83 -6.33 17.12 -4.01
CA ALA A 83 -6.51 17.92 -5.21
C ALA A 83 -5.67 19.21 -5.16
N LEU A 84 -5.67 19.90 -4.03
CA LEU A 84 -4.81 21.07 -3.80
C LEU A 84 -3.33 20.72 -3.97
N GLY A 85 -2.87 19.62 -3.42
CA GLY A 85 -1.48 19.17 -3.57
C GLY A 85 -1.10 18.90 -5.03
N TYR A 86 -1.97 18.25 -5.82
CA TYR A 86 -1.73 18.05 -7.25
C TYR A 86 -1.83 19.33 -8.07
N PHE A 87 -2.70 20.27 -7.68
CA PHE A 87 -2.74 21.59 -8.27
C PHE A 87 -1.44 22.37 -8.02
N LEU A 88 -0.93 22.36 -6.79
CA LEU A 88 0.37 22.94 -6.46
C LEU A 88 1.51 22.26 -7.24
N LEU A 89 1.44 20.95 -7.43
CA LEU A 89 2.40 20.20 -8.22
C LEU A 89 2.40 20.66 -9.69
N GLY A 90 1.24 20.97 -10.25
CA GLY A 90 1.07 21.56 -11.60
C GLY A 90 1.70 22.95 -11.74
N ASN A 91 1.99 23.63 -10.63
CA ASN A 91 2.69 24.93 -10.59
C ASN A 91 4.15 24.81 -10.12
N SER A 92 4.67 23.59 -9.92
CA SER A 92 6.02 23.37 -9.37
C SER A 92 7.11 23.64 -10.38
N THR A 93 7.54 24.88 -10.48
CA THR A 93 8.66 25.34 -11.33
C THR A 93 10.02 25.25 -10.65
N THR A 94 10.06 24.96 -9.36
CA THR A 94 11.28 24.83 -8.57
C THR A 94 11.22 23.57 -7.69
N VAL A 95 12.40 23.07 -7.29
CA VAL A 95 12.50 21.90 -6.39
C VAL A 95 11.78 22.15 -5.06
N LEU A 96 11.85 23.40 -4.54
CA LEU A 96 11.16 23.77 -3.29
C LEU A 96 9.64 23.71 -3.45
N LEU A 97 9.08 24.28 -4.52
CA LEU A 97 7.64 24.21 -4.79
C LEU A 97 7.17 22.76 -5.01
N PHE A 98 7.99 21.95 -5.67
CA PHE A 98 7.74 20.53 -5.81
C PHE A 98 7.67 19.85 -4.42
N ALA A 99 8.63 20.09 -3.54
CA ALA A 99 8.64 19.52 -2.19
C ALA A 99 7.42 19.97 -1.36
N ILE A 100 7.08 21.26 -1.41
CA ILE A 100 5.91 21.83 -0.72
C ILE A 100 4.61 21.19 -1.23
N SER A 101 4.46 20.98 -2.54
CA SER A 101 3.28 20.36 -3.13
C SER A 101 3.06 18.91 -2.66
N ARG A 102 4.12 18.23 -2.20
CA ARG A 102 4.03 16.85 -1.67
C ARG A 102 3.46 16.81 -0.25
N VAL A 103 3.45 17.92 0.50
CA VAL A 103 2.97 17.95 1.89
C VAL A 103 1.47 17.67 2.00
N PRO A 104 0.56 18.36 1.29
CA PRO A 104 -0.87 18.05 1.35
C PRO A 104 -1.18 16.61 0.95
N VAL A 105 -0.53 16.12 -0.10
CA VAL A 105 -0.72 14.74 -0.57
C VAL A 105 -0.17 13.72 0.44
N GLY A 106 0.99 13.97 1.04
CA GLY A 106 1.60 13.11 2.05
C GLY A 106 0.72 12.95 3.30
N ILE A 107 0.06 14.05 3.72
CA ILE A 107 -0.76 14.04 4.94
C ILE A 107 -2.18 13.52 4.67
N PHE A 108 -2.80 13.85 3.54
CA PHE A 108 -4.23 13.64 3.33
C PHE A 108 -4.57 12.57 2.27
N LYS A 109 -3.59 11.94 1.63
CA LYS A 109 -3.84 10.90 0.61
C LYS A 109 -4.25 9.56 1.25
N HIS A 110 -5.41 9.54 1.89
CA HIS A 110 -5.98 8.38 2.57
C HIS A 110 -7.36 7.97 2.02
N THR A 111 -7.74 8.45 0.85
CA THR A 111 -9.04 8.20 0.19
C THR A 111 -9.40 6.73 0.15
N LEU A 112 -8.47 5.86 -0.28
CA LEU A 112 -8.72 4.42 -0.38
C LEU A 112 -8.96 3.77 0.99
N SER A 113 -8.22 4.20 2.02
CA SER A 113 -8.35 3.66 3.37
C SER A 113 -9.70 4.02 3.98
N ILE A 114 -10.12 5.29 3.85
CA ILE A 114 -11.42 5.75 4.34
C ILE A 114 -12.56 5.11 3.55
N SER A 115 -12.43 4.98 2.22
CA SER A 115 -13.44 4.31 1.38
C SER A 115 -13.61 2.84 1.76
N LYS A 116 -12.52 2.13 2.07
CA LYS A 116 -12.58 0.74 2.55
C LYS A 116 -13.23 0.65 3.93
N ALA A 117 -12.91 1.55 4.84
CA ALA A 117 -13.55 1.62 6.14
C ALA A 117 -15.06 1.86 6.00
N LEU A 118 -15.45 2.81 5.15
CA LEU A 118 -16.86 3.10 4.85
C LEU A 118 -17.58 1.88 4.24
N LEU A 119 -16.97 1.19 3.28
CA LEU A 119 -17.53 -0.05 2.72
C LEU A 119 -17.68 -1.13 3.80
N SER A 120 -16.72 -1.26 4.70
CA SER A 120 -16.79 -2.20 5.82
C SER A 120 -17.91 -1.89 6.79
N ASP A 121 -18.21 -0.59 6.99
CA ASP A 121 -19.30 -0.13 7.86
C ASP A 121 -20.70 -0.36 7.23
N LEU A 122 -20.79 -0.35 5.89
CA LEU A 122 -22.05 -0.43 5.13
C LEU A 122 -22.48 -1.84 4.77
N VAL A 123 -21.57 -2.80 4.76
CA VAL A 123 -21.79 -4.14 4.21
C VAL A 123 -21.71 -5.18 5.30
N SER A 124 -22.59 -6.21 5.22
CA SER A 124 -22.60 -7.34 6.16
C SER A 124 -21.25 -8.07 6.17
N GLU A 125 -20.87 -8.68 7.30
CA GLU A 125 -19.60 -9.42 7.43
C GLU A 125 -19.45 -10.51 6.35
N ARG A 126 -20.56 -11.13 5.97
CA ARG A 126 -20.62 -12.18 4.96
C ARG A 126 -20.25 -11.66 3.55
N ASP A 127 -20.73 -10.47 3.18
CA ASP A 127 -20.54 -9.90 1.85
C ASP A 127 -19.28 -9.03 1.74
N ARG A 128 -18.68 -8.68 2.88
CA ARG A 128 -17.51 -7.80 2.98
C ARG A 128 -16.35 -8.25 2.08
N PRO A 129 -15.94 -9.53 2.05
CA PRO A 129 -14.81 -9.96 1.20
C PRO A 129 -15.09 -9.74 -0.29
N LEU A 130 -16.32 -10.00 -0.74
CA LEU A 130 -16.72 -9.81 -2.14
C LEU A 130 -16.72 -8.34 -2.55
N VAL A 131 -17.27 -7.47 -1.71
CA VAL A 131 -17.36 -6.02 -1.96
C VAL A 131 -15.96 -5.39 -1.94
N MET A 132 -15.10 -5.78 -0.99
CA MET A 132 -13.71 -5.36 -0.94
C MET A 132 -12.90 -5.83 -2.15
N GLY A 133 -13.13 -7.06 -2.60
CA GLY A 133 -12.52 -7.60 -3.82
C GLY A 133 -12.89 -6.78 -5.05
N ARG A 134 -14.18 -6.45 -5.23
CA ARG A 134 -14.67 -5.61 -6.32
C ARG A 134 -14.12 -4.18 -6.26
N PHE A 135 -14.05 -3.59 -5.06
CA PHE A 135 -13.43 -2.27 -4.87
C PHE A 135 -11.95 -2.26 -5.27
N ASN A 136 -11.19 -3.26 -4.82
CA ASN A 136 -9.78 -3.40 -5.19
C ASN A 136 -9.62 -3.62 -6.70
N ALA A 137 -10.48 -4.42 -7.34
CA ALA A 137 -10.45 -4.64 -8.78
C ALA A 137 -10.72 -3.34 -9.56
N ALA A 138 -11.76 -2.58 -9.19
CA ALA A 138 -12.06 -1.29 -9.81
C ALA A 138 -10.89 -0.29 -9.66
N SER A 139 -10.31 -0.20 -8.47
CA SER A 139 -9.15 0.64 -8.20
C SER A 139 -7.91 0.21 -9.01
N SER A 140 -7.70 -1.10 -9.18
CA SER A 140 -6.61 -1.64 -9.99
C SER A 140 -6.74 -1.31 -11.47
N VAL A 141 -7.96 -1.28 -12.01
CA VAL A 141 -8.19 -0.83 -13.40
C VAL A 141 -7.72 0.62 -13.56
N GLY A 142 -8.01 1.50 -12.60
CA GLY A 142 -7.50 2.88 -12.60
C GLY A 142 -5.97 2.92 -12.60
N PHE A 143 -5.34 2.09 -11.76
CA PHE A 143 -3.88 2.01 -11.68
C PHE A 143 -3.23 1.46 -12.96
N ILE A 144 -3.91 0.59 -13.70
CA ILE A 144 -3.43 0.06 -14.99
C ILE A 144 -3.52 1.14 -16.08
N LEU A 145 -4.60 1.89 -16.15
CA LEU A 145 -4.82 2.87 -17.22
C LEU A 145 -4.01 4.16 -17.04
N GLY A 146 -3.76 4.57 -15.80
CA GLY A 146 -3.12 5.84 -15.48
C GLY A 146 -1.75 6.06 -16.12
N PRO A 147 -0.78 5.12 -16.01
CA PRO A 147 0.56 5.31 -16.54
C PRO A 147 0.60 5.50 -18.06
N VAL A 148 -0.31 4.88 -18.82
CA VAL A 148 -0.42 5.09 -20.28
C VAL A 148 -0.85 6.51 -20.57
N VAL A 149 -1.91 6.97 -19.90
CA VAL A 149 -2.43 8.34 -20.10
C VAL A 149 -1.40 9.38 -19.65
N GLY A 150 -0.79 9.18 -18.49
CA GLY A 150 0.27 10.07 -17.98
C GLY A 150 1.49 10.10 -18.89
N GLY A 151 1.93 8.96 -19.38
CA GLY A 151 3.04 8.86 -20.33
C GLY A 151 2.74 9.57 -21.66
N TYR A 152 1.53 9.40 -22.19
CA TYR A 152 1.09 10.11 -23.38
C TYR A 152 1.07 11.64 -23.18
N LEU A 153 0.50 12.12 -22.09
CA LEU A 153 0.46 13.53 -21.78
C LEU A 153 1.87 14.12 -21.55
N ALA A 154 2.79 13.34 -21.02
CA ALA A 154 4.16 13.79 -20.78
C ALA A 154 4.95 14.09 -22.06
N GLU A 155 4.53 13.60 -23.22
CA GLU A 155 5.17 13.91 -24.51
C GLU A 155 4.86 15.33 -25.02
N PHE A 156 3.80 15.96 -24.52
CA PHE A 156 3.48 17.34 -24.89
C PHE A 156 4.36 18.35 -24.15
N LYS A 157 4.54 19.52 -24.74
CA LYS A 157 5.25 20.63 -24.10
C LYS A 157 4.57 21.02 -22.79
N GLY A 158 5.28 20.94 -21.68
CA GLY A 158 4.70 21.14 -20.35
C GLY A 158 3.81 19.99 -19.87
N GLY A 159 3.97 18.78 -20.44
CA GLY A 159 3.11 17.63 -20.20
C GLY A 159 3.00 17.20 -18.73
N PHE A 160 4.07 17.34 -17.95
CA PHE A 160 4.01 17.07 -16.52
C PHE A 160 3.02 18.00 -15.79
N TYR A 161 3.09 19.29 -16.08
CA TYR A 161 2.18 20.29 -15.48
C TYR A 161 0.73 20.00 -15.87
N GLN A 162 0.49 19.73 -17.15
CA GLN A 162 -0.84 19.38 -17.67
C GLN A 162 -1.37 18.09 -16.98
N THR A 163 -0.54 17.06 -16.88
CA THR A 163 -0.91 15.82 -16.20
C THR A 163 -1.27 16.06 -14.75
N SER A 164 -0.52 16.92 -14.04
CA SER A 164 -0.78 17.29 -12.66
C SER A 164 -2.10 18.05 -12.49
N PHE A 165 -2.41 18.99 -13.40
CA PHE A 165 -3.69 19.71 -13.40
C PHE A 165 -4.87 18.80 -13.73
N ILE A 166 -4.70 17.86 -14.67
CA ILE A 166 -5.72 16.85 -14.98
C ILE A 166 -5.95 15.96 -13.75
N CYS A 167 -4.90 15.55 -13.08
CA CYS A 167 -4.99 14.78 -11.83
C CYS A 167 -5.76 15.56 -10.75
N ALA A 168 -5.45 16.84 -10.55
CA ALA A 168 -6.19 17.71 -9.63
C ALA A 168 -7.67 17.79 -10.00
N SER A 169 -8.00 17.94 -11.29
CA SER A 169 -9.37 17.97 -11.81
C SER A 169 -10.11 16.66 -11.57
N ILE A 170 -9.43 15.51 -11.73
CA ILE A 170 -9.99 14.18 -11.42
C ILE A 170 -10.30 14.09 -9.92
N PHE A 171 -9.43 14.60 -9.04
CA PHE A 171 -9.71 14.63 -7.60
C PHE A 171 -10.88 15.57 -7.26
N LEU A 172 -11.02 16.72 -7.92
CA LEU A 172 -12.18 17.58 -7.75
C LEU A 172 -13.48 16.89 -8.21
N LEU A 173 -13.45 16.21 -9.37
CA LEU A 173 -14.56 15.39 -9.85
C LEU A 173 -14.91 14.29 -8.83
N ASN A 174 -13.90 13.65 -8.27
CA ASN A 174 -14.07 12.63 -7.24
C ASN A 174 -14.70 13.19 -5.96
N GLY A 175 -14.31 14.41 -5.55
CA GLY A 175 -14.93 15.15 -4.45
C GLY A 175 -16.40 15.48 -4.72
N GLY A 176 -16.71 15.92 -5.95
CA GLY A 176 -18.08 16.12 -6.40
C GLY A 176 -18.92 14.84 -6.33
N LEU A 177 -18.38 13.71 -6.79
CA LEU A 177 -19.03 12.42 -6.72
C LEU A 177 -19.33 12.01 -5.27
N VAL A 178 -18.37 12.18 -4.36
CA VAL A 178 -18.55 11.90 -2.93
C VAL A 178 -19.61 12.81 -2.30
N ARG A 179 -19.65 14.08 -2.70
CA ARG A 179 -20.67 15.04 -2.20
C ARG A 179 -22.08 14.70 -2.67
N MET A 180 -22.22 14.13 -3.87
CA MET A 180 -23.51 13.71 -4.45
C MET A 180 -24.02 12.36 -3.94
N LEU A 181 -23.22 11.62 -3.19
CA LEU A 181 -23.67 10.35 -2.61
C LEU A 181 -24.88 10.58 -1.68
N PRO A 182 -25.88 9.67 -1.69
CA PRO A 182 -27.02 9.76 -0.79
C PRO A 182 -26.60 9.35 0.63
N TRP A 183 -26.04 10.28 1.36
CA TRP A 183 -25.72 10.11 2.77
C TRP A 183 -27.01 10.18 3.58
N SER A 184 -27.51 9.06 4.06
CA SER A 184 -28.67 9.04 4.95
C SER A 184 -28.19 9.23 6.38
N GLU A 185 -28.89 10.08 7.15
CA GLU A 185 -28.66 10.28 8.59
C GLU A 185 -28.88 8.98 9.42
N GLU A 186 -29.59 8.02 8.88
CA GLU A 186 -29.84 6.69 9.46
C GLU A 186 -28.54 5.91 9.76
N ASN A 187 -27.45 6.17 9.01
CA ASN A 187 -26.17 5.50 9.25
C ASN A 187 -25.42 6.07 10.47
N THR A 188 -25.79 7.26 10.93
CA THR A 188 -25.26 7.85 12.17
C THR A 188 -26.03 7.32 13.38
N SER A 189 -27.35 7.13 13.25
CA SER A 189 -28.25 6.62 14.29
C SER A 189 -28.01 5.14 14.66
N SER A 190 -27.53 4.33 13.71
CA SER A 190 -27.19 2.93 14.02
C SER A 190 -26.03 2.81 14.99
N ARG A 191 -25.13 3.78 15.04
CA ARG A 191 -24.01 3.83 15.95
C ARG A 191 -24.45 4.16 17.39
N ASP A 192 -25.39 5.10 17.52
CA ASP A 192 -25.99 5.45 18.80
C ASP A 192 -26.82 4.32 19.37
N TYR A 193 -27.53 3.57 18.51
CA TYR A 193 -28.32 2.40 18.91
C TYR A 193 -27.48 1.23 19.44
N TYR A 194 -26.30 0.98 18.85
CA TYR A 194 -25.36 -0.05 19.36
C TYR A 194 -24.60 0.41 20.59
N GLN A 195 -24.31 1.70 20.72
CA GLN A 195 -23.71 2.28 21.92
C GLN A 195 -24.69 2.25 23.11
N ASP A 196 -25.97 2.56 22.87
CA ASP A 196 -27.00 2.56 23.89
C ASP A 196 -27.38 1.13 24.34
N LYS A 197 -27.41 0.15 23.44
CA LYS A 197 -27.57 -1.29 23.81
C LYS A 197 -26.35 -1.82 24.58
N GLY A 198 -25.14 -1.39 24.27
CA GLY A 198 -23.95 -1.72 25.05
C GLY A 198 -24.02 -1.17 26.47
N ALA A 199 -24.48 0.06 26.65
CA ALA A 199 -24.64 0.70 27.96
C ALA A 199 -25.80 0.10 28.79
N ASN A 200 -26.94 -0.18 28.14
CA ASN A 200 -28.14 -0.71 28.83
C ASN A 200 -28.03 -2.19 29.18
N SER A 201 -27.27 -2.99 28.43
CA SER A 201 -26.99 -4.39 28.79
C SER A 201 -26.05 -4.52 29.97
N PHE A 202 -25.27 -3.48 30.28
CA PHE A 202 -24.37 -3.44 31.43
C PHE A 202 -25.09 -3.05 32.73
N SER A 203 -26.18 -2.25 32.62
CA SER A 203 -26.98 -1.81 33.77
C SER A 203 -27.97 -2.85 34.28
N ALA A 204 -28.38 -3.80 33.42
CA ALA A 204 -29.38 -4.82 33.78
C ALA A 204 -28.78 -6.09 34.41
N LYS A 205 -27.46 -6.27 34.46
CA LYS A 205 -26.78 -7.43 35.08
C LYS A 205 -26.10 -7.16 36.43
N SER A 206 -26.36 -6.01 37.04
CA SER A 206 -25.70 -5.63 38.31
C SER A 206 -26.46 -6.07 39.58
N ASN A 207 -27.49 -6.92 39.49
CA ASN A 207 -28.27 -7.33 40.69
C ASN A 207 -28.47 -8.84 40.85
N HIS A 208 -27.49 -9.67 40.50
CA HIS A 208 -27.43 -11.03 41.12
C HIS A 208 -26.02 -11.60 41.01
N ASP A 209 -25.54 -12.08 42.16
CA ASP A 209 -24.38 -12.93 42.39
C ASP A 209 -22.99 -12.26 42.59
N LEU A 210 -22.80 -11.90 43.88
CA LEU A 210 -21.48 -11.99 44.53
C LEU A 210 -21.12 -13.48 44.64
N HIS A 211 -20.11 -13.92 43.94
CA HIS A 211 -18.97 -14.76 44.39
C HIS A 211 -18.13 -15.30 43.25
N LEU A 212 -16.87 -15.05 43.37
CA LEU A 212 -15.70 -15.84 43.00
C LEU A 212 -15.08 -15.72 41.60
N LYS A 213 -13.82 -15.25 41.65
CA LYS A 213 -12.60 -15.54 40.85
C LYS A 213 -12.34 -14.76 39.55
N SER A 214 -11.53 -13.75 39.76
CA SER A 214 -10.26 -13.46 39.07
C SER A 214 -9.96 -14.24 37.78
N ALA A 215 -10.08 -13.55 36.65
CA ALA A 215 -9.17 -13.70 35.49
C ALA A 215 -9.28 -12.43 34.62
N THR A 216 -8.18 -11.78 34.47
CA THR A 216 -7.85 -10.56 33.73
C THR A 216 -8.41 -10.51 32.31
N GLY A 217 -9.49 -9.76 32.13
CA GLY A 217 -9.95 -9.28 30.83
C GLY A 217 -10.16 -7.76 30.93
N ARG A 218 -9.12 -6.97 30.68
CA ARG A 218 -9.19 -5.51 30.67
C ARG A 218 -10.11 -5.05 29.53
N ALA A 219 -11.31 -4.66 29.92
CA ALA A 219 -12.17 -3.80 29.12
C ALA A 219 -11.40 -2.48 28.85
N VAL A 220 -11.21 -2.15 27.56
CA VAL A 220 -10.65 -0.86 27.14
C VAL A 220 -11.73 0.19 27.39
N THR A 221 -11.63 0.86 28.50
CA THR A 221 -12.44 2.03 28.83
C THR A 221 -12.04 3.21 27.96
N ASN A 222 -13.03 3.81 27.31
CA ASN A 222 -12.99 5.04 26.51
C ASN A 222 -12.56 6.27 27.32
N SER A 223 -11.29 6.48 27.58
CA SER A 223 -10.83 7.72 28.23
C SER A 223 -9.42 8.21 27.84
N ASN A 224 -8.90 7.85 26.64
CA ASN A 224 -7.59 8.35 26.21
C ASN A 224 -7.59 8.85 24.77
N PHE A 225 -8.51 9.75 24.43
CA PHE A 225 -8.65 10.29 23.07
C PHE A 225 -7.57 11.31 22.67
N PHE A 226 -6.82 11.86 23.65
CA PHE A 226 -5.67 12.74 23.45
C PHE A 226 -4.34 12.08 23.87
N GLN A 227 -4.18 10.80 23.65
CA GLN A 227 -2.82 10.25 23.76
C GLN A 227 -1.96 10.85 22.64
N SER A 228 -0.93 11.57 23.07
CA SER A 228 0.08 12.19 22.20
C SER A 228 0.46 11.24 21.06
N PRO A 229 0.59 11.70 19.80
CA PRO A 229 1.05 10.89 18.67
C PRO A 229 2.30 10.07 18.99
N TRP A 230 3.15 10.56 19.88
CA TRP A 230 4.34 9.88 20.39
C TRP A 230 4.04 8.58 21.16
N ILE A 231 2.92 8.49 21.86
CA ILE A 231 2.51 7.26 22.58
C ILE A 231 2.09 6.18 21.57
N GLN A 232 1.44 6.56 20.48
CA GLN A 232 1.09 5.62 19.40
C GLN A 232 2.34 5.14 18.65
N VAL A 233 3.28 6.05 18.38
CA VAL A 233 4.58 5.70 17.80
C VAL A 233 5.35 4.78 18.75
N ALA A 234 5.39 5.09 20.05
CA ALA A 234 6.01 4.24 21.05
C ALA A 234 5.34 2.86 21.17
N ALA A 235 4.01 2.79 21.01
CA ALA A 235 3.28 1.53 21.01
C ALA A 235 3.62 0.69 19.76
N VAL A 236 3.74 1.31 18.58
CA VAL A 236 4.19 0.64 17.35
C VAL A 236 5.63 0.17 17.49
N LEU A 237 6.53 1.02 17.99
CA LEU A 237 7.93 0.66 18.24
C LEU A 237 8.06 -0.47 19.27
N LYS A 238 7.23 -0.45 20.33
CA LYS A 238 7.18 -1.53 21.32
C LYS A 238 6.67 -2.83 20.73
N LYS A 239 5.68 -2.78 19.82
CA LYS A 239 5.23 -3.97 19.07
C LYS A 239 6.32 -4.49 18.14
N ILE A 240 6.99 -3.61 17.39
CA ILE A 240 8.13 -3.99 16.52
C ILE A 240 9.25 -4.61 17.37
N LYS A 241 9.58 -4.03 18.53
CA LYS A 241 10.56 -4.58 19.47
C LYS A 241 10.12 -5.92 20.02
N GLY A 242 8.84 -6.11 20.37
CA GLY A 242 8.29 -7.38 20.82
C GLY A 242 8.42 -8.49 19.75
N ILE A 243 8.25 -8.15 18.49
CA ILE A 243 8.40 -9.05 17.36
C ILE A 243 9.88 -9.32 17.05
N ALA A 244 10.73 -8.30 17.15
CA ALA A 244 12.18 -8.48 17.01
C ALA A 244 12.77 -9.43 18.05
N CYS A 245 12.10 -9.64 19.18
CA CYS A 245 12.46 -10.60 20.22
C CYS A 245 11.66 -11.91 20.13
N SER A 246 10.76 -12.07 19.15
CA SER A 246 9.94 -13.26 18.94
C SER A 246 10.54 -14.17 17.87
N ASP A 247 10.05 -15.41 17.79
CA ASP A 247 10.43 -16.35 16.74
C ASP A 247 9.98 -15.93 15.31
N LEU A 248 9.27 -14.80 15.20
CA LEU A 248 8.74 -14.26 13.93
C LEU A 248 9.66 -13.22 13.26
N TRP A 249 10.73 -12.80 13.95
CA TRP A 249 11.59 -11.70 13.46
C TRP A 249 12.17 -11.95 12.06
N ASP A 250 12.53 -13.20 11.78
CA ASP A 250 13.11 -13.60 10.50
C ASP A 250 12.11 -13.49 9.34
N VAL A 251 10.84 -13.85 9.57
CA VAL A 251 9.78 -13.72 8.55
C VAL A 251 9.54 -12.25 8.23
N PHE A 252 9.45 -11.39 9.25
CA PHE A 252 9.28 -9.94 9.06
C PHE A 252 10.51 -9.28 8.43
N LEU A 253 11.72 -9.77 8.75
CA LEU A 253 12.95 -9.29 8.12
C LEU A 253 12.99 -9.66 6.63
N VAL A 254 12.63 -10.90 6.28
CA VAL A 254 12.49 -11.31 4.86
C VAL A 254 11.45 -10.44 4.14
N ARG A 255 10.30 -10.19 4.75
CA ARG A 255 9.29 -9.27 4.20
C ARG A 255 9.85 -7.88 3.96
N PHE A 256 10.58 -7.33 4.94
CA PHE A 256 11.20 -6.02 4.82
C PHE A 256 12.20 -5.96 3.66
N LEU A 257 13.16 -6.88 3.63
CA LEU A 257 14.20 -6.93 2.60
C LEU A 257 13.62 -7.09 1.20
N MET A 258 12.68 -8.01 1.01
CA MET A 258 12.01 -8.23 -0.28
C MET A 258 11.15 -7.04 -0.68
N SER A 259 10.45 -6.40 0.26
CA SER A 259 9.67 -5.18 -0.02
C SER A 259 10.57 -4.03 -0.45
N VAL A 260 11.69 -3.80 0.22
CA VAL A 260 12.67 -2.77 -0.17
C VAL A 260 13.27 -3.08 -1.53
N ALA A 261 13.65 -4.34 -1.81
CA ALA A 261 14.19 -4.75 -3.11
C ALA A 261 13.22 -4.46 -4.26
N ILE A 262 11.95 -4.80 -4.10
CA ILE A 262 10.91 -4.53 -5.10
C ILE A 262 10.68 -3.02 -5.27
N LEU A 263 10.66 -2.27 -4.18
CA LEU A 263 10.50 -0.81 -4.21
C LEU A 263 11.69 -0.12 -4.89
N LEU A 264 12.91 -0.60 -4.68
CA LEU A 264 14.10 -0.12 -5.38
C LEU A 264 14.02 -0.34 -6.90
N TYR A 265 13.46 -1.48 -7.33
CA TYR A 265 13.24 -1.73 -8.74
C TYR A 265 12.25 -0.71 -9.36
N TYR A 266 11.14 -0.43 -8.68
CA TYR A 266 10.10 0.46 -9.20
C TYR A 266 10.36 1.95 -8.95
N SER A 267 11.17 2.32 -7.98
CA SER A 267 11.32 3.70 -7.48
C SER A 267 11.69 4.71 -8.57
N ASN A 268 12.63 4.37 -9.43
CA ASN A 268 13.13 5.24 -10.51
C ASN A 268 12.93 4.59 -11.88
N PHE A 269 11.97 3.69 -12.03
CA PHE A 269 11.83 2.86 -13.23
C PHE A 269 11.75 3.68 -14.52
N THR A 270 10.87 4.69 -14.58
CA THR A 270 10.69 5.54 -15.77
C THR A 270 11.97 6.35 -16.08
N LEU A 271 12.57 6.93 -15.06
CA LEU A 271 13.80 7.70 -15.20
C LEU A 271 14.98 6.81 -15.63
N ALA A 272 15.10 5.63 -15.04
CA ALA A 272 16.16 4.68 -15.41
C ALA A 272 16.03 4.17 -16.85
N LEU A 273 14.81 3.97 -17.34
CA LEU A 273 14.57 3.60 -18.73
C LEU A 273 14.96 4.71 -19.71
N GLU A 274 14.66 5.96 -19.37
CA GLU A 274 15.07 7.11 -20.16
C GLU A 274 16.61 7.25 -20.18
N GLU A 275 17.24 7.17 -19.02
CA GLU A 275 18.70 7.32 -18.89
C GLU A 275 19.49 6.20 -19.57
N ARG A 276 19.00 4.96 -19.52
CA ARG A 276 19.71 3.78 -20.04
C ARG A 276 19.45 3.51 -21.51
N PHE A 277 18.21 3.74 -21.95
CA PHE A 277 17.76 3.32 -23.30
C PHE A 277 17.22 4.47 -24.13
N GLY A 278 17.13 5.69 -23.57
CA GLY A 278 16.56 6.84 -24.28
C GLY A 278 15.07 6.71 -24.59
N VAL A 279 14.35 5.93 -23.80
CA VAL A 279 12.94 5.58 -24.05
C VAL A 279 12.05 6.71 -23.57
N LYS A 280 11.03 7.02 -24.38
CA LYS A 280 10.06 8.05 -24.04
C LYS A 280 9.18 7.64 -22.85
N PRO A 281 8.66 8.60 -22.05
CA PRO A 281 7.76 8.35 -20.92
C PRO A 281 6.51 7.53 -21.28
N LEU A 282 5.97 7.69 -22.49
CA LEU A 282 4.84 6.90 -22.97
C LEU A 282 5.14 5.40 -23.00
N PHE A 283 6.32 5.02 -23.49
CA PHE A 283 6.71 3.61 -23.53
C PHE A 283 6.87 3.04 -22.10
N ALA A 284 7.50 3.78 -21.19
CA ALA A 284 7.58 3.40 -19.79
C ALA A 284 6.18 3.26 -19.17
N GLY A 285 5.25 4.15 -19.52
CA GLY A 285 3.84 4.07 -19.14
C GLY A 285 3.16 2.79 -19.62
N TYR A 286 3.35 2.41 -20.89
CA TYR A 286 2.86 1.13 -21.43
C TYR A 286 3.42 -0.06 -20.66
N LEU A 287 4.72 -0.07 -20.38
CA LEU A 287 5.37 -1.18 -19.68
C LEU A 287 4.88 -1.30 -18.23
N MET A 288 4.66 -0.18 -17.54
CA MET A 288 4.08 -0.17 -16.19
C MET A 288 2.64 -0.68 -16.18
N SER A 289 1.83 -0.24 -17.12
CA SER A 289 0.43 -0.69 -17.25
C SER A 289 0.36 -2.18 -17.61
N TYR A 290 1.20 -2.63 -18.51
CA TYR A 290 1.36 -4.04 -18.86
C TYR A 290 1.75 -4.89 -17.64
N SER A 291 2.77 -4.47 -16.89
CA SER A 291 3.20 -5.18 -15.67
C SER A 291 2.09 -5.21 -14.61
N SER A 292 1.33 -4.12 -14.47
CA SER A 292 0.21 -4.06 -13.51
C SER A 292 -0.92 -5.00 -13.89
N ALA A 293 -1.26 -5.10 -15.19
CA ALA A 293 -2.25 -6.05 -15.70
C ALA A 293 -1.81 -7.51 -15.49
N LEU A 294 -0.53 -7.82 -15.73
CA LEU A 294 0.04 -9.13 -15.43
C LEU A 294 0.02 -9.46 -13.94
N GLY A 295 0.22 -8.47 -13.06
CA GLY A 295 0.10 -8.65 -11.62
C GLY A 295 -1.31 -9.05 -11.18
N VAL A 296 -2.35 -8.48 -11.80
CA VAL A 296 -3.75 -8.88 -11.57
C VAL A 296 -3.98 -10.31 -12.07
N LEU A 297 -3.50 -10.66 -13.26
CA LEU A 297 -3.58 -12.00 -13.81
C LEU A 297 -2.88 -13.02 -12.90
N ALA A 298 -1.70 -12.69 -12.39
CA ALA A 298 -0.96 -13.53 -11.43
C ALA A 298 -1.77 -13.80 -10.16
N GLY A 299 -2.48 -12.79 -9.66
CA GLY A 299 -3.40 -12.95 -8.53
C GLY A 299 -4.51 -13.96 -8.81
N CYS A 300 -5.09 -13.95 -10.02
CA CYS A 300 -6.11 -14.93 -10.43
C CYS A 300 -5.53 -16.35 -10.54
N LEU A 301 -4.27 -16.49 -10.96
CA LEU A 301 -3.60 -17.78 -11.14
C LEU A 301 -2.98 -18.34 -9.85
N LEU A 302 -3.03 -17.59 -8.75
CA LEU A 302 -2.41 -17.99 -7.48
C LEU A 302 -2.96 -19.32 -6.97
N GLY A 303 -4.28 -19.56 -7.06
CA GLY A 303 -4.93 -20.79 -6.62
C GLY A 303 -4.37 -22.06 -7.30
N PRO A 304 -4.35 -22.14 -8.64
CA PRO A 304 -3.70 -23.23 -9.35
C PRO A 304 -2.22 -23.41 -9.01
N ILE A 305 -1.46 -22.31 -8.91
CA ILE A 305 -0.03 -22.35 -8.57
C ILE A 305 0.18 -22.92 -7.17
N THR A 306 -0.61 -22.50 -6.18
CA THR A 306 -0.51 -23.01 -4.81
C THR A 306 -0.82 -24.51 -4.74
N ARG A 307 -1.79 -25.00 -5.52
CA ARG A 307 -2.08 -26.44 -5.64
C ARG A 307 -0.91 -27.23 -6.23
N LEU A 308 -0.25 -26.67 -7.27
CA LEU A 308 0.94 -27.28 -7.88
C LEU A 308 2.06 -27.49 -6.85
N TYR A 309 2.23 -26.56 -5.92
CA TYR A 309 3.19 -26.66 -4.80
C TYR A 309 2.68 -27.44 -3.60
N GLN A 310 1.54 -28.16 -3.73
CA GLN A 310 0.93 -28.95 -2.65
C GLN A 310 0.69 -28.11 -1.37
N HIS A 311 0.30 -26.85 -1.54
CA HIS A 311 0.10 -25.86 -0.47
C HIS A 311 1.35 -25.62 0.42
N ASN A 312 2.56 -25.91 -0.09
CA ASN A 312 3.78 -25.61 0.62
C ASN A 312 4.19 -24.13 0.38
N THR A 313 3.63 -23.24 1.17
CA THR A 313 3.83 -21.78 1.07
C THR A 313 5.31 -21.39 1.19
N TYR A 314 6.08 -22.07 2.05
CA TYR A 314 7.49 -21.77 2.20
C TYR A 314 8.29 -22.05 0.92
N ARG A 315 8.11 -23.21 0.29
CA ARG A 315 8.78 -23.54 -0.97
C ARG A 315 8.39 -22.57 -2.09
N LEU A 316 7.12 -22.24 -2.18
CA LEU A 316 6.63 -21.29 -3.17
C LEU A 316 7.22 -19.89 -2.96
N LEU A 317 7.32 -19.44 -1.69
CA LEU A 317 7.95 -18.16 -1.34
C LEU A 317 9.43 -18.16 -1.69
N LEU A 318 10.17 -19.22 -1.37
CA LEU A 318 11.60 -19.34 -1.65
C LEU A 318 11.86 -19.29 -3.18
N HIS A 319 11.11 -20.07 -3.95
CA HIS A 319 11.26 -20.10 -5.41
C HIS A 319 10.87 -18.75 -6.04
N SER A 320 9.77 -18.12 -5.61
CA SER A 320 9.37 -16.81 -6.11
C SER A 320 10.39 -15.72 -5.74
N SER A 321 10.94 -15.73 -4.52
CA SER A 321 11.97 -14.78 -4.10
C SER A 321 13.27 -14.96 -4.89
N THR A 322 13.70 -16.20 -5.12
CA THR A 322 14.87 -16.51 -5.94
C THR A 322 14.66 -16.06 -7.38
N PHE A 323 13.48 -16.35 -7.94
CA PHE A 323 13.13 -15.93 -9.29
C PHE A 323 13.05 -14.41 -9.42
N THR A 324 12.46 -13.72 -8.43
CA THR A 324 12.47 -12.25 -8.35
C THR A 324 13.89 -11.70 -8.35
N CYS A 325 14.80 -12.27 -7.56
CA CYS A 325 16.20 -11.85 -7.51
C CYS A 325 16.88 -12.01 -8.87
N MET A 326 16.70 -13.15 -9.54
CA MET A 326 17.25 -13.40 -10.89
C MET A 326 16.70 -12.43 -11.92
N LEU A 327 15.41 -12.11 -11.86
CA LEU A 327 14.78 -11.17 -12.79
C LEU A 327 15.23 -9.72 -12.57
N ILE A 328 15.44 -9.31 -11.32
CA ILE A 328 16.01 -7.98 -11.02
C ILE A 328 17.46 -7.92 -11.50
N LEU A 329 18.23 -8.99 -11.34
CA LEU A 329 19.60 -9.08 -11.87
C LEU A 329 19.61 -9.00 -13.41
N LEU A 330 18.69 -9.70 -14.07
CA LEU A 330 18.50 -9.62 -15.53
C LEU A 330 18.18 -8.20 -15.97
N TYR A 331 17.29 -7.49 -15.23
CA TYR A 331 16.98 -6.09 -15.47
C TYR A 331 18.22 -5.19 -15.27
N ALA A 332 18.96 -5.37 -14.17
CA ALA A 332 20.14 -4.58 -13.87
C ALA A 332 21.23 -4.71 -14.95
N SER A 333 21.43 -5.90 -15.47
CA SER A 333 22.41 -6.23 -16.51
C SER A 333 21.88 -6.13 -17.94
N ALA A 334 20.63 -5.72 -18.15
CA ALA A 334 20.00 -5.72 -19.46
C ALA A 334 20.71 -4.79 -20.46
N PRO A 335 21.25 -5.27 -21.58
CA PRO A 335 21.86 -4.46 -22.62
C PRO A 335 20.83 -3.87 -23.60
N SER A 336 19.57 -4.38 -23.59
CA SER A 336 18.53 -3.96 -24.51
C SER A 336 17.16 -3.89 -23.82
N ILE A 337 16.29 -3.07 -24.40
CA ILE A 337 14.92 -2.91 -23.90
C ILE A 337 14.10 -4.23 -23.93
N TRP A 338 14.41 -5.14 -24.82
CA TRP A 338 13.73 -6.44 -24.92
C TRP A 338 13.96 -7.30 -23.67
N MET A 339 15.16 -7.25 -23.09
CA MET A 339 15.44 -7.94 -21.83
C MET A 339 14.71 -7.28 -20.65
N VAL A 340 14.50 -5.97 -20.70
CA VAL A 340 13.68 -5.26 -19.72
C VAL A 340 12.23 -5.71 -19.81
N ILE A 341 11.67 -5.81 -21.00
CA ILE A 341 10.30 -6.29 -21.22
C ILE A 341 10.15 -7.73 -20.69
N LEU A 342 11.10 -8.60 -21.03
CA LEU A 342 11.10 -9.98 -20.58
C LEU A 342 11.16 -10.09 -19.05
N SER A 343 12.09 -9.38 -18.42
CA SER A 343 12.24 -9.36 -16.96
C SER A 343 11.00 -8.81 -16.27
N SER A 344 10.43 -7.70 -16.77
CA SER A 344 9.23 -7.08 -16.23
C SER A 344 8.00 -7.99 -16.33
N THR A 345 7.87 -8.75 -17.41
CA THR A 345 6.78 -9.71 -17.61
C THR A 345 6.73 -10.75 -16.50
N PHE A 346 7.85 -11.42 -16.26
CA PHE A 346 7.90 -12.46 -15.22
C PHE A 346 7.99 -11.89 -13.80
N LEU A 347 8.57 -10.71 -13.65
CA LEU A 347 8.66 -10.03 -12.35
C LEU A 347 7.28 -9.71 -11.77
N ALA A 348 6.33 -9.30 -12.61
CA ALA A 348 4.96 -9.03 -12.19
C ALA A 348 4.29 -10.27 -11.56
N PHE A 349 4.50 -11.46 -12.16
CA PHE A 349 4.04 -12.73 -11.60
C PHE A 349 4.76 -13.06 -10.29
N SER A 350 6.07 -13.06 -10.31
CA SER A 350 6.90 -13.47 -9.18
C SER A 350 6.66 -12.62 -7.93
N THR A 351 6.60 -11.29 -8.09
CA THR A 351 6.37 -10.36 -6.97
C THR A 351 4.97 -10.48 -6.39
N THR A 352 3.94 -10.73 -7.20
CA THR A 352 2.57 -10.94 -6.73
C THR A 352 2.45 -12.23 -5.93
N ILE A 353 3.03 -13.32 -6.42
CA ILE A 353 3.08 -14.60 -5.72
C ILE A 353 3.83 -14.45 -4.41
N GLY A 354 5.05 -13.89 -4.44
CA GLY A 354 5.89 -13.70 -3.24
C GLY A 354 5.20 -12.86 -2.16
N ARG A 355 4.52 -11.78 -2.54
CA ARG A 355 3.76 -10.91 -1.61
C ARG A 355 2.63 -11.67 -0.91
N THR A 356 1.93 -12.51 -1.63
CA THR A 356 0.84 -13.30 -1.02
C THR A 356 1.39 -14.40 -0.13
N CYS A 357 2.44 -15.09 -0.57
CA CYS A 357 3.05 -16.17 0.21
C CYS A 357 3.69 -15.68 1.51
N ILE A 358 4.31 -14.50 1.54
CA ILE A 358 4.89 -13.97 2.78
C ILE A 358 3.81 -13.66 3.81
N ILE A 359 2.66 -13.14 3.40
CA ILE A 359 1.52 -12.88 4.27
C ILE A 359 0.95 -14.20 4.82
N ASP A 360 0.79 -15.20 3.98
CA ASP A 360 0.30 -16.52 4.41
C ASP A 360 1.28 -17.20 5.37
N LEU A 361 2.58 -17.05 5.13
CA LEU A 361 3.62 -17.57 6.03
C LEU A 361 3.60 -16.88 7.40
N GLU A 362 3.44 -15.54 7.42
CA GLU A 362 3.30 -14.77 8.67
C GLU A 362 2.11 -15.28 9.51
N LEU A 363 0.97 -15.49 8.87
CA LEU A 363 -0.23 -16.00 9.53
C LEU A 363 -0.08 -17.45 10.00
N THR A 364 0.68 -18.25 9.26
CA THR A 364 0.90 -19.66 9.58
C THR A 364 1.88 -19.82 10.74
N VAL A 365 3.00 -19.10 10.73
CA VAL A 365 4.02 -19.14 11.79
C VAL A 365 3.55 -18.43 13.05
N GLY A 366 2.77 -17.34 12.89
CA GLY A 366 2.20 -16.58 14.01
C GLY A 366 1.13 -17.30 14.83
N GLY A 367 0.56 -18.36 14.30
CA GLY A 367 -0.34 -19.36 14.93
C GLY A 367 -1.38 -18.83 15.92
N ASN A 368 -0.97 -18.53 17.13
CA ASN A 368 -1.85 -18.13 18.25
C ASN A 368 -2.03 -16.60 18.38
N GLU A 369 -1.25 -15.81 17.63
CA GLU A 369 -1.41 -14.36 17.63
C GLU A 369 -2.65 -13.94 16.82
N ALA A 370 -3.27 -12.84 17.23
CA ALA A 370 -4.41 -12.30 16.48
C ALA A 370 -3.99 -11.94 15.06
N SER A 371 -4.65 -12.50 14.04
CA SER A 371 -4.34 -12.29 12.62
C SER A 371 -4.28 -10.81 12.25
N GLY A 372 -5.17 -9.98 12.83
CA GLY A 372 -5.16 -8.53 12.63
C GLY A 372 -3.88 -7.85 13.13
N THR A 373 -3.31 -8.33 14.24
CA THR A 373 -2.04 -7.81 14.79
C THR A 373 -0.87 -8.16 13.85
N LEU A 374 -0.79 -9.40 13.39
CA LEU A 374 0.27 -9.84 12.48
C LEU A 374 0.23 -9.08 11.16
N LEU A 375 -0.96 -8.96 10.54
CA LEU A 375 -1.14 -8.18 9.32
C LEU A 375 -0.80 -6.70 9.52
N GLY A 376 -1.19 -6.11 10.66
CA GLY A 376 -0.88 -4.72 11.00
C GLY A 376 0.62 -4.47 11.13
N VAL A 377 1.34 -5.38 11.78
CA VAL A 377 2.80 -5.28 11.90
C VAL A 377 3.48 -5.48 10.55
N GLY A 378 3.05 -6.48 9.77
CA GLY A 378 3.57 -6.68 8.43
C GLY A 378 3.36 -5.46 7.53
N GLN A 379 2.22 -4.78 7.66
CA GLN A 379 1.95 -3.54 6.94
C GLN A 379 2.85 -2.38 7.42
N SER A 380 3.12 -2.29 8.73
CA SER A 380 4.04 -1.30 9.29
C SER A 380 5.46 -1.52 8.79
N VAL A 381 5.93 -2.76 8.74
CA VAL A 381 7.24 -3.14 8.18
C VAL A 381 7.35 -2.72 6.71
N THR A 382 6.32 -2.98 5.91
CA THR A 382 6.28 -2.54 4.51
C THR A 382 6.28 -1.00 4.39
N SER A 383 5.63 -0.29 5.29
CA SER A 383 5.60 1.18 5.31
C SER A 383 6.97 1.78 5.64
N VAL A 384 7.72 1.17 6.56
CA VAL A 384 9.13 1.55 6.81
C VAL A 384 9.98 1.33 5.55
N GLY A 385 9.76 0.24 4.83
CA GLY A 385 10.41 0.01 3.53
C GLY A 385 10.13 1.12 2.52
N ARG A 386 8.90 1.64 2.46
CA ARG A 386 8.52 2.78 1.58
C ARG A 386 9.22 4.10 1.95
N ILE A 387 9.65 4.26 3.18
CA ILE A 387 10.43 5.42 3.64
C ILE A 387 11.90 5.26 3.22
N ILE A 388 12.45 4.07 3.41
CA ILE A 388 13.88 3.81 3.21
C ILE A 388 14.20 3.64 1.71
N ALA A 389 13.36 2.98 0.94
CA ALA A 389 13.63 2.66 -0.45
C ALA A 389 13.87 3.89 -1.35
N PRO A 390 13.10 5.00 -1.30
CA PRO A 390 13.39 6.17 -2.13
C PRO A 390 14.74 6.80 -1.81
N LEU A 391 15.13 6.86 -0.54
CA LEU A 391 16.43 7.38 -0.12
C LEU A 391 17.57 6.52 -0.65
N LEU A 392 17.49 5.21 -0.43
CA LEU A 392 18.50 4.28 -0.95
C LEU A 392 18.55 4.30 -2.48
N SER A 393 17.40 4.40 -3.14
CA SER A 393 17.32 4.51 -4.59
C SER A 393 17.98 5.78 -5.10
N GLY A 394 17.72 6.92 -4.47
CA GLY A 394 18.32 8.20 -4.83
C GLY A 394 19.86 8.16 -4.70
N ILE A 395 20.35 7.68 -3.56
CA ILE A 395 21.81 7.55 -3.32
C ILE A 395 22.44 6.57 -4.31
N ALA A 396 21.85 5.41 -4.51
CA ALA A 396 22.40 4.40 -5.41
C ALA A 396 22.41 4.86 -6.87
N GLN A 397 21.43 5.63 -7.31
CA GLN A 397 21.34 6.15 -8.67
C GLN A 397 22.32 7.30 -8.93
N GLU A 398 22.78 8.00 -7.90
CA GLU A 398 23.83 9.00 -8.03
C GLU A 398 25.13 8.39 -8.59
N PHE A 399 25.41 7.13 -8.24
CA PHE A 399 26.59 6.43 -8.72
C PHE A 399 26.38 5.84 -10.12
N THR A 400 25.25 5.21 -10.35
CA THR A 400 24.91 4.57 -11.64
C THR A 400 23.39 4.37 -11.81
N PRO A 401 22.86 4.47 -13.05
CA PRO A 401 21.44 4.16 -13.31
C PRO A 401 21.05 2.74 -12.92
N CYS A 402 22.01 1.81 -12.87
CA CYS A 402 21.82 0.43 -12.43
C CYS A 402 22.02 0.24 -10.91
N GLY A 403 22.36 1.30 -10.18
CA GLY A 403 22.60 1.26 -8.73
C GLY A 403 21.42 0.71 -7.93
N PRO A 404 20.20 1.27 -8.04
CA PRO A 404 19.04 0.79 -7.31
C PRO A 404 18.72 -0.69 -7.55
N PRO A 405 18.63 -1.20 -8.79
CA PRO A 405 18.39 -2.63 -9.00
C PRO A 405 19.54 -3.52 -8.55
N SER A 406 20.79 -3.07 -8.62
CA SER A 406 21.94 -3.83 -8.09
C SER A 406 21.87 -3.97 -6.57
N LEU A 407 21.51 -2.90 -5.87
CA LEU A 407 21.26 -2.94 -4.43
C LEU A 407 20.07 -3.85 -4.09
N ALA A 408 19.01 -3.83 -4.90
CA ALA A 408 17.87 -4.71 -4.75
C ALA A 408 18.25 -6.19 -4.85
N VAL A 409 19.13 -6.55 -5.78
CA VAL A 409 19.68 -7.92 -5.88
C VAL A 409 20.41 -8.31 -4.59
N GLY A 410 21.26 -7.43 -4.05
CA GLY A 410 21.96 -7.69 -2.79
C GLY A 410 20.99 -7.96 -1.63
N LEU A 411 19.97 -7.13 -1.46
CA LEU A 411 18.95 -7.30 -0.42
C LEU A 411 18.13 -8.58 -0.61
N ALA A 412 17.77 -8.91 -1.84
CA ALA A 412 17.04 -10.13 -2.15
C ALA A 412 17.89 -11.38 -1.86
N LEU A 413 19.19 -11.36 -2.17
CA LEU A 413 20.10 -12.45 -1.82
C LEU A 413 20.20 -12.66 -0.31
N VAL A 414 20.30 -11.58 0.47
CA VAL A 414 20.31 -11.67 1.94
C VAL A 414 19.01 -12.30 2.43
N ALA A 415 17.85 -11.89 1.89
CA ALA A 415 16.56 -12.47 2.24
C ALA A 415 16.51 -13.99 1.94
N ILE A 416 17.02 -14.41 0.78
CA ILE A 416 17.07 -15.82 0.38
C ILE A 416 18.00 -16.63 1.31
N VAL A 417 19.15 -16.06 1.70
CA VAL A 417 20.06 -16.71 2.66
C VAL A 417 19.39 -16.91 4.02
N ILE A 418 18.69 -15.88 4.53
CA ILE A 418 17.94 -15.97 5.79
C ILE A 418 16.86 -17.06 5.70
N MET A 419 16.13 -17.14 4.59
CA MET A 419 15.12 -18.18 4.37
C MET A 419 15.74 -19.57 4.38
N ASN A 420 16.86 -19.78 3.68
CA ASN A 420 17.54 -21.07 3.63
C ASN A 420 18.11 -21.48 5.00
N ALA A 421 18.67 -20.54 5.75
CA ALA A 421 19.17 -20.79 7.10
C ALA A 421 18.07 -21.26 8.06
N ASN A 422 16.86 -20.72 7.92
CA ASN A 422 15.72 -21.03 8.79
C ASN A 422 14.76 -22.11 8.22
N LYS A 423 15.19 -22.85 7.20
CA LYS A 423 14.37 -23.85 6.49
C LYS A 423 13.69 -24.86 7.41
N GLN A 424 14.41 -25.38 8.42
CA GLN A 424 13.87 -26.39 9.34
C GLN A 424 12.72 -25.85 10.18
N LYS A 425 12.80 -24.60 10.63
CA LYS A 425 11.76 -23.91 11.40
C LYS A 425 10.43 -23.81 10.63
N TYR A 426 10.50 -23.51 9.34
CA TYR A 426 9.30 -23.35 8.52
C TYR A 426 8.68 -24.69 8.08
N HIS A 427 9.47 -25.76 7.98
CA HIS A 427 8.95 -27.08 7.67
C HIS A 427 8.18 -27.72 8.84
N SER A 428 8.60 -27.50 10.08
CA SER A 428 7.93 -28.05 11.25
C SER A 428 6.53 -27.47 11.46
N HIS A 429 6.32 -26.20 11.16
CA HIS A 429 5.02 -25.53 11.29
C HIS A 429 4.04 -25.89 10.17
N GLY A 430 4.51 -26.22 8.97
CA GLY A 430 3.67 -26.64 7.84
C GLY A 430 3.07 -28.04 7.97
N SER A 431 3.77 -28.95 8.65
CA SER A 431 3.31 -30.34 8.85
C SER A 431 2.22 -30.50 9.91
N VAL A 432 2.03 -29.53 10.79
CA VAL A 432 1.00 -29.58 11.84
C VAL A 432 -0.41 -29.31 11.27
N LYS A 433 -0.53 -28.53 10.18
CA LYS A 433 -1.83 -28.26 9.52
C LYS A 433 -2.35 -29.42 8.67
N LEU A 434 -1.51 -30.34 8.23
CA LEU A 434 -1.92 -31.52 7.44
C LEU A 434 -2.45 -32.68 8.29
N LYS A 435 -2.35 -32.58 9.62
CA LYS A 435 -2.83 -33.62 10.58
C LYS A 435 -4.09 -33.21 11.37
N LYS A 436 -4.67 -32.07 11.09
CA LYS A 436 -6.00 -31.65 11.58
C LYS A 436 -6.96 -31.50 10.41
#